data_ce6b633f2f9ad461085a043aab4864e6
#
_entry.id   ce6b633f2f9ad461085a043aab4864e6
#
_cell.length_a   1.000
_cell.length_b   1.000
_cell.length_c   1.000
_cell.angle_alpha   90.00
_cell.angle_beta   90.00
_cell.angle_gamma   90.00
#
_symmetry.space_group_name_H-M   'P 1'
#
loop_
_entity.id
_entity.type
_entity.pdbx_description
1 polymer ?
#
loop_
_entity_poly.entity_id
_entity_poly.type
_entity_poly.pdbx_seq_one_letter_code
_entity_poly.pdbx_strand_id
1 'polypeptide(L)'
;MAVATPWSRLERIVFLAIGLATLFFATLTPPFQAPDENQHYMKAQALSHGHVVTQIQGERIGADLPRAAVDLHAVDFPTEPDGQSHRYDKAMIDRAWAADAARPGTRFAEFPNVASYAPTLYAPGAVGLAIGDALGLPRIGAFYAGRIVNALTALLLLVAALRLIPFGRMALLGTALLPTFCYQTGSLSPDAVINGVGFLGLALALRIGFMAPQRASTVATLVTAPLLALAKGVYLPLMAAGLRCPSRASLLRNALILSAMLLGAVIFAVWMKANGGSQALYHITSRKTGESVLTAPLAQQLAVILADPAGYARILASSIVERAPVYALQIVGRFGWNAILLPLLAYPLALLMLGSAVLSGSGVRFGLGQRLWWLAIALGTALLIETAMYLTGTPLGADYVQGTQGRYFLPLLPLVLLALMPANPLRRARLLCVGAGLTLLIIAMLSAWDSFWVHGFVTADGMPPHSSIGRALLLPSPRW
;
A
#
# COMPACT_ATOMS: atom_id res chain seq x y z
N MET A 1 -33.76 9.74 -1.66
CA MET A 1 -32.56 9.04 -2.17
C MET A 1 -31.64 10.08 -2.81
N ALA A 2 -30.52 10.43 -2.19
CA ALA A 2 -29.48 11.17 -2.94
C ALA A 2 -28.89 10.15 -3.93
N VAL A 3 -29.35 10.19 -5.16
CA VAL A 3 -28.80 9.39 -6.26
C VAL A 3 -27.33 9.80 -6.37
N ALA A 4 -26.43 8.83 -6.30
CA ALA A 4 -25.02 9.07 -6.58
C ALA A 4 -24.94 9.75 -7.93
N THR A 5 -24.40 10.98 -7.97
CA THR A 5 -24.28 11.72 -9.23
C THR A 5 -23.54 10.83 -10.23
N PRO A 6 -24.03 10.68 -11.46
CA PRO A 6 -23.36 9.86 -12.46
C PRO A 6 -21.92 10.35 -12.67
N TRP A 7 -21.04 9.43 -13.00
CA TRP A 7 -19.65 9.78 -13.28
C TRP A 7 -19.58 10.67 -14.52
N SER A 8 -18.87 11.77 -14.41
CA SER A 8 -18.56 12.63 -15.55
C SER A 8 -17.71 11.86 -16.58
N ARG A 9 -17.69 12.35 -17.82
CA ARG A 9 -16.85 11.78 -18.87
C ARG A 9 -15.37 11.76 -18.46
N LEU A 10 -14.89 12.81 -17.81
CA LEU A 10 -13.50 12.89 -17.32
C LEU A 10 -13.21 11.87 -16.21
N GLU A 11 -14.11 11.68 -15.25
CA GLU A 11 -13.93 10.67 -14.19
C GLU A 11 -13.86 9.25 -14.77
N ARG A 12 -14.63 8.96 -15.80
CA ARG A 12 -14.55 7.66 -16.51
C ARG A 12 -13.23 7.47 -17.25
N ILE A 13 -12.74 8.52 -17.94
CA ILE A 13 -11.43 8.50 -18.61
C ILE A 13 -10.31 8.24 -17.60
N VAL A 14 -10.32 8.96 -16.47
CA VAL A 14 -9.33 8.78 -15.40
C VAL A 14 -9.36 7.36 -14.85
N PHE A 15 -10.54 6.84 -14.53
CA PHE A 15 -10.66 5.48 -14.01
C PHE A 15 -10.17 4.43 -15.02
N LEU A 16 -10.49 4.60 -16.30
CA LEU A 16 -9.98 3.71 -17.35
C LEU A 16 -8.45 3.78 -17.45
N ALA A 17 -7.87 4.97 -17.38
CA ALA A 17 -6.42 5.14 -17.41
C ALA A 17 -5.73 4.48 -16.20
N ILE A 18 -6.30 4.62 -15.00
CA ILE A 18 -5.83 3.91 -13.80
C ILE A 18 -5.88 2.38 -14.02
N GLY A 19 -6.99 1.87 -14.55
CA GLY A 19 -7.14 0.45 -14.85
C GLY A 19 -6.11 -0.08 -15.85
N LEU A 20 -5.90 0.66 -16.96
CA LEU A 20 -4.90 0.31 -17.98
C LEU A 20 -3.47 0.37 -17.43
N ALA A 21 -3.12 1.40 -16.66
CA ALA A 21 -1.81 1.50 -16.03
C ALA A 21 -1.59 0.39 -15.00
N THR A 22 -2.60 0.07 -14.19
CA THR A 22 -2.55 -1.06 -13.24
C THR A 22 -2.34 -2.38 -13.97
N LEU A 23 -3.06 -2.62 -15.07
CA LEU A 23 -2.89 -3.83 -15.89
C LEU A 23 -1.49 -3.90 -16.51
N PHE A 24 -0.97 -2.78 -17.00
CA PHE A 24 0.40 -2.67 -17.50
C PHE A 24 1.39 -3.12 -16.41
N PHE A 25 1.32 -2.55 -15.21
CA PHE A 25 2.23 -2.91 -14.13
C PHE A 25 2.02 -4.37 -13.66
N ALA A 26 0.79 -4.86 -13.63
CA ALA A 26 0.52 -6.24 -13.22
C ALA A 26 1.14 -7.28 -14.16
N THR A 27 1.20 -6.98 -15.46
CA THR A 27 1.66 -7.92 -16.48
C THR A 27 3.12 -7.72 -16.88
N LEU A 28 3.60 -6.48 -16.91
CA LEU A 28 4.92 -6.13 -17.46
C LEU A 28 5.99 -5.89 -16.39
N THR A 29 5.62 -5.73 -15.13
CA THR A 29 6.61 -5.77 -14.04
C THR A 29 7.07 -7.21 -13.85
N PRO A 30 8.39 -7.50 -13.93
CA PRO A 30 8.90 -8.84 -13.68
C PRO A 30 8.48 -9.38 -12.31
N PRO A 31 8.42 -10.71 -12.11
CA PRO A 31 8.08 -11.27 -10.82
C PRO A 31 8.98 -10.76 -9.70
N PHE A 32 8.38 -10.49 -8.54
CA PHE A 32 9.05 -10.08 -7.31
C PHE A 32 9.80 -8.73 -7.36
N GLN A 33 9.47 -7.87 -8.34
CA GLN A 33 10.06 -6.54 -8.43
C GLN A 33 9.30 -5.45 -7.65
N ALA A 34 8.11 -5.73 -7.16
CA ALA A 34 7.51 -4.89 -6.13
C ALA A 34 8.18 -5.19 -4.77
N PRO A 35 8.45 -4.18 -3.93
CA PRO A 35 9.06 -4.40 -2.63
C PRO A 35 8.26 -5.42 -1.80
N ASP A 36 8.97 -6.38 -1.20
CA ASP A 36 8.45 -7.48 -0.36
C ASP A 36 7.51 -8.46 -1.09
N GLU A 37 7.33 -8.38 -2.41
CA GLU A 37 6.37 -9.19 -3.16
C GLU A 37 6.64 -10.70 -3.05
N ASN A 38 7.90 -11.10 -2.88
CA ASN A 38 8.29 -12.48 -2.62
C ASN A 38 7.69 -13.00 -1.32
N GLN A 39 7.80 -12.25 -0.22
CA GLN A 39 7.24 -12.59 1.08
C GLN A 39 5.69 -12.60 1.01
N HIS A 40 5.12 -11.61 0.33
CA HIS A 40 3.68 -11.51 0.11
C HIS A 40 3.13 -12.67 -0.72
N TYR A 41 3.86 -13.10 -1.75
CA TYR A 41 3.52 -14.26 -2.56
C TYR A 41 3.50 -15.55 -1.70
N MET A 42 4.53 -15.79 -0.87
CA MET A 42 4.57 -16.95 0.01
C MET A 42 3.39 -16.95 1.00
N LYS A 43 3.04 -15.79 1.56
CA LYS A 43 1.87 -15.66 2.45
C LYS A 43 0.55 -15.92 1.71
N ALA A 44 0.40 -15.43 0.48
CA ALA A 44 -0.77 -15.69 -0.36
C ALA A 44 -0.85 -17.19 -0.75
N GLN A 45 0.28 -17.82 -1.08
CA GLN A 45 0.37 -19.26 -1.31
C GLN A 45 -0.02 -20.07 -0.07
N ALA A 46 0.45 -19.67 1.11
CA ALA A 46 0.06 -20.31 2.35
C ALA A 46 -1.47 -20.27 2.53
N LEU A 47 -2.08 -19.12 2.29
CA LEU A 47 -3.53 -18.97 2.39
C LEU A 47 -4.28 -19.78 1.33
N SER A 48 -3.81 -19.84 0.07
CA SER A 48 -4.43 -20.67 -0.99
C SER A 48 -4.42 -22.15 -0.69
N HIS A 49 -3.47 -22.61 0.15
CA HIS A 49 -3.37 -23.98 0.65
C HIS A 49 -3.99 -24.18 2.04
N GLY A 50 -4.80 -23.23 2.54
CA GLY A 50 -5.54 -23.35 3.79
C GLY A 50 -4.77 -22.95 5.06
N HIS A 51 -3.54 -22.46 4.97
CA HIS A 51 -2.77 -21.99 6.11
C HIS A 51 -3.17 -20.56 6.48
N VAL A 52 -4.23 -20.40 7.26
CA VAL A 52 -4.76 -19.10 7.73
C VAL A 52 -3.80 -18.45 8.73
N VAL A 53 -3.31 -19.23 9.68
CA VAL A 53 -2.29 -18.83 10.66
C VAL A 53 -0.93 -19.34 10.21
N THR A 54 0.08 -18.52 10.41
CA THR A 54 1.46 -18.86 10.04
C THR A 54 1.99 -20.00 10.92
N GLN A 55 2.66 -20.97 10.31
CA GLN A 55 3.28 -22.09 11.02
C GLN A 55 4.62 -21.65 11.64
N ILE A 56 4.94 -22.26 12.77
CA ILE A 56 6.22 -22.07 13.47
C ILE A 56 6.88 -23.44 13.58
N GLN A 57 8.09 -23.57 13.03
CA GLN A 57 8.94 -24.76 13.12
C GLN A 57 10.28 -24.39 13.77
N GLY A 58 10.39 -24.60 15.08
CA GLY A 58 11.52 -24.11 15.87
C GLY A 58 11.54 -22.57 15.86
N GLU A 59 12.59 -21.97 15.28
CA GLU A 59 12.71 -20.52 15.15
C GLU A 59 12.32 -20.01 13.74
N ARG A 60 11.84 -20.88 12.88
CA ARG A 60 11.42 -20.55 11.50
C ARG A 60 9.94 -20.22 11.45
N ILE A 61 9.58 -19.15 10.77
CA ILE A 61 8.22 -18.65 10.65
C ILE A 61 7.81 -18.69 9.17
N GLY A 62 6.79 -19.48 8.85
CA GLY A 62 6.39 -19.68 7.47
C GLY A 62 5.24 -20.64 7.29
N ALA A 63 5.32 -21.47 6.25
CA ALA A 63 4.40 -22.58 5.99
C ALA A 63 5.05 -23.63 5.08
N ASP A 64 4.55 -24.89 5.14
CA ASP A 64 4.87 -25.89 4.15
C ASP A 64 4.09 -25.60 2.85
N LEU A 65 4.82 -25.31 1.77
CA LEU A 65 4.27 -24.92 0.48
C LEU A 65 4.73 -25.86 -0.63
N PRO A 66 4.00 -25.97 -1.76
CA PRO A 66 4.46 -26.69 -2.93
C PRO A 66 5.87 -26.24 -3.32
N ARG A 67 6.78 -27.20 -3.54
CA ARG A 67 8.18 -26.92 -3.89
C ARG A 67 8.29 -26.02 -5.11
N ALA A 68 7.49 -26.26 -6.15
CA ALA A 68 7.46 -25.42 -7.34
C ALA A 68 7.12 -23.94 -7.02
N ALA A 69 6.23 -23.68 -6.05
CA ALA A 69 5.90 -22.31 -5.62
C ALA A 69 7.07 -21.63 -4.90
N VAL A 70 7.77 -22.37 -4.04
CA VAL A 70 8.95 -21.83 -3.32
C VAL A 70 10.10 -21.58 -4.30
N ASP A 71 10.33 -22.51 -5.22
CA ASP A 71 11.42 -22.43 -6.19
C ASP A 71 11.19 -21.34 -7.25
N LEU A 72 9.95 -20.94 -7.55
CA LEU A 72 9.66 -19.79 -8.41
C LEU A 72 10.40 -18.53 -7.93
N HIS A 73 10.43 -18.28 -6.63
CA HIS A 73 11.22 -17.19 -6.07
C HIS A 73 12.69 -17.59 -5.86
N ALA A 74 12.95 -18.71 -5.18
CA ALA A 74 14.29 -19.06 -4.73
C ALA A 74 15.25 -19.44 -5.86
N VAL A 75 14.73 -19.92 -7.00
CA VAL A 75 15.52 -20.45 -8.10
C VAL A 75 15.30 -19.66 -9.39
N ASP A 76 14.03 -19.43 -9.78
CA ASP A 76 13.73 -18.83 -11.08
C ASP A 76 13.89 -17.29 -11.05
N PHE A 77 13.51 -16.65 -9.95
CA PHE A 77 13.58 -15.19 -9.77
C PHE A 77 14.15 -14.84 -8.39
N PRO A 78 15.40 -15.25 -8.08
CA PRO A 78 15.98 -14.91 -6.80
C PRO A 78 16.07 -13.39 -6.63
N THR A 79 15.83 -12.91 -5.41
CA THR A 79 16.07 -11.51 -5.02
C THR A 79 17.22 -11.49 -4.02
N GLU A 80 18.18 -10.61 -4.22
CA GLU A 80 19.26 -10.41 -3.24
C GLU A 80 18.71 -9.82 -1.94
N PRO A 81 19.35 -10.11 -0.78
CA PRO A 81 18.89 -9.65 0.53
C PRO A 81 18.76 -8.12 0.63
N ASP A 82 19.57 -7.38 -0.13
CA ASP A 82 19.58 -5.93 -0.19
C ASP A 82 18.68 -5.35 -1.29
N GLY A 83 17.91 -6.21 -1.98
CA GLY A 83 17.06 -5.81 -3.10
C GLY A 83 17.83 -5.45 -4.37
N GLN A 84 19.15 -5.68 -4.39
CA GLN A 84 19.99 -5.35 -5.54
C GLN A 84 19.97 -6.49 -6.58
N SER A 85 19.80 -6.08 -7.79
CA SER A 85 20.30 -6.57 -9.07
C SER A 85 20.17 -8.05 -9.42
N HIS A 86 19.07 -8.37 -10.06
CA HIS A 86 19.15 -9.39 -11.12
C HIS A 86 18.82 -8.74 -12.47
N ARG A 87 19.62 -9.06 -13.47
CA ARG A 87 19.29 -8.72 -14.85
C ARG A 87 18.13 -9.62 -15.28
N TYR A 88 16.96 -9.03 -15.48
CA TYR A 88 15.82 -9.74 -16.03
C TYR A 88 15.98 -9.86 -17.54
N ASP A 89 15.83 -11.08 -18.03
CA ASP A 89 15.72 -11.34 -19.45
C ASP A 89 14.47 -12.19 -19.76
N LYS A 90 14.07 -12.17 -21.01
CA LYS A 90 12.92 -12.98 -21.46
C LYS A 90 13.14 -14.47 -21.22
N ALA A 91 14.39 -14.93 -21.31
CA ALA A 91 14.72 -16.34 -21.13
C ALA A 91 14.46 -16.84 -19.69
N MET A 92 14.57 -15.97 -18.68
CA MET A 92 14.17 -16.31 -17.31
C MET A 92 12.67 -16.61 -17.24
N ILE A 93 11.86 -15.77 -17.87
CA ILE A 93 10.39 -15.96 -17.94
C ILE A 93 10.06 -17.26 -18.69
N ASP A 94 10.66 -17.46 -19.84
CA ASP A 94 10.45 -18.67 -20.66
C ASP A 94 10.84 -19.94 -19.89
N ARG A 95 11.96 -19.93 -19.17
CA ARG A 95 12.37 -21.05 -18.30
C ARG A 95 11.37 -21.31 -17.19
N ALA A 96 10.88 -20.26 -16.52
CA ALA A 96 9.91 -20.42 -15.45
C ALA A 96 8.56 -20.97 -15.94
N TRP A 97 8.15 -20.66 -17.19
CA TRP A 97 6.98 -21.27 -17.83
C TRP A 97 7.17 -22.77 -18.10
N ALA A 98 8.39 -23.21 -18.34
CA ALA A 98 8.71 -24.61 -18.65
C ALA A 98 9.00 -25.48 -17.41
N ALA A 99 9.29 -24.88 -16.26
CA ALA A 99 9.95 -25.56 -15.13
C ALA A 99 9.04 -26.37 -14.20
N ASP A 100 7.73 -26.20 -14.25
CA ASP A 100 6.81 -26.63 -13.18
C ASP A 100 6.70 -28.13 -12.98
N ALA A 101 6.73 -28.92 -14.09
CA ALA A 101 6.50 -30.35 -14.02
C ALA A 101 7.63 -31.14 -13.30
N ALA A 102 8.79 -30.53 -13.07
CA ALA A 102 9.97 -31.19 -12.52
C ALA A 102 10.15 -31.01 -11.00
N ARG A 103 9.21 -30.35 -10.28
CA ARG A 103 9.40 -29.94 -8.88
C ARG A 103 8.28 -30.45 -7.94
N PRO A 104 8.13 -31.78 -7.78
CA PRO A 104 7.11 -32.34 -6.89
C PRO A 104 7.45 -32.15 -5.41
N GLY A 105 6.44 -32.31 -4.53
CA GLY A 105 6.57 -32.27 -3.08
C GLY A 105 6.39 -30.88 -2.49
N THR A 106 6.66 -30.79 -1.18
CA THR A 106 6.53 -29.57 -0.40
C THR A 106 7.88 -29.14 0.19
N ARG A 107 7.99 -27.87 0.52
CA ARG A 107 9.14 -27.28 1.20
C ARG A 107 8.66 -26.19 2.15
N PHE A 108 9.27 -26.12 3.34
CA PHE A 108 8.99 -25.02 4.27
C PHE A 108 9.53 -23.70 3.71
N ALA A 109 8.64 -22.73 3.48
CA ALA A 109 8.95 -21.39 3.04
C ALA A 109 8.88 -20.42 4.23
N GLU A 110 9.90 -19.60 4.39
CA GLU A 110 9.95 -18.58 5.43
C GLU A 110 9.47 -17.24 4.89
N PHE A 111 8.58 -16.55 5.64
CA PHE A 111 8.07 -15.21 5.34
C PHE A 111 7.81 -14.42 6.63
N PRO A 112 8.86 -14.22 7.47
CA PRO A 112 8.72 -13.63 8.80
C PRO A 112 8.19 -12.20 8.78
N ASN A 113 8.58 -11.37 7.79
CA ASN A 113 8.20 -9.95 7.68
C ASN A 113 6.69 -9.74 7.56
N VAL A 114 5.97 -10.73 7.04
CA VAL A 114 4.54 -10.64 6.74
C VAL A 114 3.71 -11.65 7.53
N ALA A 115 4.35 -12.41 8.39
CA ALA A 115 3.74 -13.52 9.12
C ALA A 115 2.53 -13.08 9.96
N SER A 116 2.61 -11.94 10.62
CA SER A 116 1.56 -11.39 11.48
C SER A 116 0.40 -10.72 10.73
N TYR A 117 0.53 -10.48 9.42
CA TYR A 117 -0.52 -9.82 8.64
C TYR A 117 -1.76 -10.71 8.51
N ALA A 118 -2.93 -10.09 8.57
CA ALA A 118 -4.20 -10.79 8.51
C ALA A 118 -4.47 -11.41 7.13
N PRO A 119 -5.10 -12.58 7.06
CA PRO A 119 -5.37 -13.28 5.80
C PRO A 119 -6.29 -12.50 4.85
N THR A 120 -7.12 -11.61 5.38
CA THR A 120 -8.04 -10.77 4.59
C THR A 120 -7.34 -9.94 3.53
N LEU A 121 -6.09 -9.53 3.78
CA LEU A 121 -5.26 -8.78 2.83
C LEU A 121 -4.77 -9.62 1.66
N TYR A 122 -4.58 -10.91 1.89
CA TYR A 122 -4.03 -11.85 0.93
C TYR A 122 -5.11 -12.65 0.21
N ALA A 123 -6.37 -12.59 0.70
CA ALA A 123 -7.47 -13.37 0.14
C ALA A 123 -7.65 -13.17 -1.37
N PRO A 124 -7.63 -11.94 -1.93
CA PRO A 124 -7.74 -11.77 -3.39
C PRO A 124 -6.59 -12.44 -4.16
N GLY A 125 -5.36 -12.22 -3.71
CA GLY A 125 -4.19 -12.86 -4.32
C GLY A 125 -4.24 -14.38 -4.23
N ALA A 126 -4.61 -14.93 -3.06
CA ALA A 126 -4.76 -16.36 -2.84
C ALA A 126 -5.85 -16.98 -3.72
N VAL A 127 -6.97 -16.27 -3.92
CA VAL A 127 -8.02 -16.70 -4.87
C VAL A 127 -7.48 -16.74 -6.29
N GLY A 128 -6.72 -15.72 -6.71
CA GLY A 128 -6.10 -15.71 -8.04
C GLY A 128 -5.08 -16.83 -8.23
N LEU A 129 -4.27 -17.14 -7.22
CA LEU A 129 -3.34 -18.28 -7.21
C LEU A 129 -4.11 -19.60 -7.35
N ALA A 130 -5.16 -19.79 -6.54
CA ALA A 130 -5.99 -21.00 -6.60
C ALA A 130 -6.71 -21.16 -7.95
N ILE A 131 -7.16 -20.07 -8.58
CA ILE A 131 -7.71 -20.09 -9.94
C ILE A 131 -6.63 -20.55 -10.94
N GLY A 132 -5.41 -20.00 -10.85
CA GLY A 132 -4.30 -20.43 -11.69
C GLY A 132 -3.99 -21.92 -11.55
N ASP A 133 -3.96 -22.42 -10.32
CA ASP A 133 -3.77 -23.85 -10.02
C ASP A 133 -4.90 -24.72 -10.58
N ALA A 134 -6.15 -24.30 -10.40
CA ALA A 134 -7.33 -25.01 -10.91
C ALA A 134 -7.38 -25.07 -12.46
N LEU A 135 -6.81 -24.07 -13.12
CA LEU A 135 -6.68 -24.02 -14.58
C LEU A 135 -5.44 -24.79 -15.08
N GLY A 136 -4.64 -25.38 -14.19
CA GLY A 136 -3.41 -26.09 -14.55
C GLY A 136 -2.31 -25.19 -15.10
N LEU A 137 -2.33 -23.90 -14.75
CA LEU A 137 -1.27 -22.96 -15.16
C LEU A 137 0.05 -23.29 -14.44
N PRO A 138 1.21 -23.11 -15.09
CA PRO A 138 2.50 -23.09 -14.41
C PRO A 138 2.52 -22.07 -13.25
N ARG A 139 3.41 -22.26 -12.27
CA ARG A 139 3.47 -21.40 -11.07
C ARG A 139 3.60 -19.91 -11.39
N ILE A 140 4.37 -19.56 -12.42
CA ILE A 140 4.45 -18.17 -12.91
C ILE A 140 3.09 -17.69 -13.46
N GLY A 141 2.34 -18.56 -14.15
CA GLY A 141 0.99 -18.22 -14.62
C GLY A 141 0.02 -18.00 -13.45
N ALA A 142 0.05 -18.87 -12.44
CA ALA A 142 -0.72 -18.71 -11.21
C ALA A 142 -0.33 -17.42 -10.46
N PHE A 143 0.97 -17.07 -10.40
CA PHE A 143 1.45 -15.81 -9.84
C PHE A 143 0.83 -14.58 -10.53
N TYR A 144 0.81 -14.54 -11.87
CA TYR A 144 0.16 -13.48 -12.63
C TYR A 144 -1.36 -13.46 -12.43
N ALA A 145 -2.02 -14.62 -12.33
CA ALA A 145 -3.44 -14.70 -11.98
C ALA A 145 -3.69 -14.08 -10.59
N GLY A 146 -2.81 -14.35 -9.61
CA GLY A 146 -2.81 -13.72 -8.30
C GLY A 146 -2.75 -12.19 -8.37
N ARG A 147 -1.81 -11.64 -9.16
CA ARG A 147 -1.69 -10.18 -9.39
C ARG A 147 -2.97 -9.59 -9.99
N ILE A 148 -3.53 -10.23 -11.01
CA ILE A 148 -4.73 -9.75 -11.71
C ILE A 148 -5.94 -9.72 -10.76
N VAL A 149 -6.20 -10.79 -10.01
CA VAL A 149 -7.34 -10.83 -9.07
C VAL A 149 -7.16 -9.82 -7.95
N ASN A 150 -5.93 -9.65 -7.44
CA ASN A 150 -5.59 -8.62 -6.46
C ASN A 150 -5.88 -7.21 -6.99
N ALA A 151 -5.41 -6.90 -8.20
CA ALA A 151 -5.62 -5.64 -8.88
C ALA A 151 -7.12 -5.36 -9.13
N LEU A 152 -7.86 -6.34 -9.65
CA LEU A 152 -9.30 -6.21 -9.88
C LEU A 152 -10.05 -5.92 -8.58
N THR A 153 -9.68 -6.59 -7.48
CA THR A 153 -10.28 -6.34 -6.16
C THR A 153 -10.03 -4.90 -5.71
N ALA A 154 -8.81 -4.40 -5.81
CA ALA A 154 -8.48 -3.03 -5.44
C ALA A 154 -9.24 -1.99 -6.31
N LEU A 155 -9.35 -2.23 -7.63
CA LEU A 155 -10.10 -1.37 -8.54
C LEU A 155 -11.62 -1.39 -8.23
N LEU A 156 -12.19 -2.55 -7.84
CA LEU A 156 -13.59 -2.65 -7.40
C LEU A 156 -13.83 -1.88 -6.10
N LEU A 157 -12.88 -1.95 -5.14
CA LEU A 157 -12.92 -1.16 -3.91
C LEU A 157 -12.84 0.34 -4.20
N LEU A 158 -12.00 0.76 -5.16
CA LEU A 158 -11.93 2.14 -5.63
C LEU A 158 -13.27 2.59 -6.25
N VAL A 159 -13.90 1.76 -7.11
CA VAL A 159 -15.24 2.04 -7.67
C VAL A 159 -16.26 2.22 -6.55
N ALA A 160 -16.26 1.33 -5.55
CA ALA A 160 -17.16 1.44 -4.41
C ALA A 160 -16.92 2.74 -3.63
N ALA A 161 -15.67 3.10 -3.36
CA ALA A 161 -15.31 4.35 -2.71
C ALA A 161 -15.79 5.57 -3.51
N LEU A 162 -15.56 5.60 -4.83
CA LEU A 162 -15.99 6.69 -5.73
C LEU A 162 -17.52 6.84 -5.83
N ARG A 163 -18.27 5.74 -5.66
CA ARG A 163 -19.74 5.76 -5.60
C ARG A 163 -20.29 6.22 -4.26
N LEU A 164 -19.56 5.98 -3.20
CA LEU A 164 -20.01 6.24 -1.82
C LEU A 164 -19.54 7.58 -1.27
N ILE A 165 -18.39 8.10 -1.72
CA ILE A 165 -17.87 9.39 -1.25
C ILE A 165 -18.87 10.51 -1.56
N PRO A 166 -19.28 11.31 -0.56
CA PRO A 166 -20.34 12.31 -0.75
C PRO A 166 -19.89 13.55 -1.52
N PHE A 167 -18.59 13.84 -1.56
CA PHE A 167 -18.00 15.03 -2.19
C PHE A 167 -16.52 14.78 -2.51
N GLY A 168 -15.94 15.62 -3.40
CA GLY A 168 -14.50 15.64 -3.63
C GLY A 168 -13.91 14.37 -4.29
N ARG A 169 -14.64 13.71 -5.21
CA ARG A 169 -14.16 12.49 -5.92
C ARG A 169 -12.77 12.64 -6.52
N MET A 170 -12.40 13.84 -6.93
CA MET A 170 -11.07 14.10 -7.50
C MET A 170 -9.94 13.92 -6.49
N ALA A 171 -10.22 13.92 -5.18
CA ALA A 171 -9.20 13.58 -4.18
C ALA A 171 -8.81 12.09 -4.28
N LEU A 172 -9.78 11.18 -4.41
CA LEU A 172 -9.53 9.75 -4.63
C LEU A 172 -8.88 9.49 -6.00
N LEU A 173 -9.45 10.07 -7.06
CA LEU A 173 -8.96 9.88 -8.42
C LEU A 173 -7.56 10.47 -8.62
N GLY A 174 -7.28 11.67 -8.08
CA GLY A 174 -5.94 12.27 -8.13
C GLY A 174 -4.90 11.45 -7.39
N THR A 175 -5.26 10.86 -6.24
CA THR A 175 -4.36 9.93 -5.54
C THR A 175 -4.15 8.64 -6.35
N ALA A 176 -5.21 8.09 -6.93
CA ALA A 176 -5.13 6.84 -7.71
C ALA A 176 -4.43 7.02 -9.07
N LEU A 177 -4.32 8.26 -9.60
CA LEU A 177 -3.50 8.58 -10.76
C LEU A 177 -1.99 8.60 -10.48
N LEU A 178 -1.57 8.54 -9.23
CA LEU A 178 -0.14 8.45 -8.92
C LEU A 178 0.42 7.12 -9.43
N PRO A 179 1.56 7.12 -10.14
CA PRO A 179 2.17 5.90 -10.65
C PRO A 179 2.42 4.84 -9.57
N THR A 180 2.83 5.27 -8.35
CA THR A 180 3.01 4.36 -7.21
C THR A 180 1.72 3.63 -6.87
N PHE A 181 0.54 4.27 -6.91
CA PHE A 181 -0.73 3.60 -6.68
C PHE A 181 -0.97 2.49 -7.72
N CYS A 182 -0.81 2.79 -9.01
CA CYS A 182 -1.01 1.81 -10.09
C CYS A 182 0.00 0.66 -10.01
N TYR A 183 1.26 0.95 -9.71
CA TYR A 183 2.33 -0.04 -9.54
C TYR A 183 2.06 -0.98 -8.37
N GLN A 184 1.72 -0.45 -7.18
CA GLN A 184 1.38 -1.27 -6.02
C GLN A 184 0.09 -2.07 -6.25
N THR A 185 -0.90 -1.48 -6.91
CA THR A 185 -2.16 -2.16 -7.25
C THR A 185 -1.92 -3.29 -8.25
N GLY A 186 -0.95 -3.16 -9.15
CA GLY A 186 -0.55 -4.19 -10.13
C GLY A 186 0.35 -5.28 -9.55
N SER A 187 0.69 -5.28 -8.27
CA SER A 187 1.53 -6.28 -7.62
C SER A 187 0.74 -7.26 -6.76
N LEU A 188 1.37 -8.36 -6.37
CA LEU A 188 0.80 -9.30 -5.40
C LEU A 188 1.04 -8.83 -3.95
N SER A 189 1.18 -7.54 -3.76
CA SER A 189 1.31 -6.89 -2.45
C SER A 189 -0.07 -6.65 -1.82
N PRO A 190 -0.20 -6.72 -0.50
CA PRO A 190 -1.42 -6.32 0.22
C PRO A 190 -1.70 -4.81 0.09
N ASP A 191 -0.72 -3.99 -0.31
CA ASP A 191 -0.89 -2.54 -0.48
C ASP A 191 -2.03 -2.19 -1.45
N ALA A 192 -2.29 -3.03 -2.46
CA ALA A 192 -3.45 -2.92 -3.34
C ALA A 192 -4.77 -2.91 -2.56
N VAL A 193 -4.96 -3.91 -1.69
CA VAL A 193 -6.16 -4.05 -0.85
C VAL A 193 -6.19 -2.98 0.24
N ILE A 194 -5.05 -2.66 0.86
CA ILE A 194 -4.93 -1.61 1.89
C ILE A 194 -5.40 -0.26 1.35
N ASN A 195 -4.93 0.16 0.18
CA ASN A 195 -5.35 1.40 -0.47
C ASN A 195 -6.85 1.38 -0.78
N GLY A 196 -7.35 0.27 -1.36
CA GLY A 196 -8.76 0.12 -1.70
C GLY A 196 -9.69 0.20 -0.47
N VAL A 197 -9.35 -0.54 0.60
CA VAL A 197 -10.13 -0.54 1.86
C VAL A 197 -9.98 0.80 2.58
N GLY A 198 -8.79 1.43 2.55
CA GLY A 198 -8.57 2.76 3.11
C GLY A 198 -9.45 3.83 2.45
N PHE A 199 -9.51 3.84 1.10
CA PHE A 199 -10.37 4.75 0.35
C PHE A 199 -11.86 4.47 0.59
N LEU A 200 -12.26 3.21 0.66
CA LEU A 200 -13.64 2.82 0.98
C LEU A 200 -14.01 3.22 2.40
N GLY A 201 -13.15 2.97 3.38
CA GLY A 201 -13.35 3.37 4.78
C GLY A 201 -13.52 4.87 4.94
N LEU A 202 -12.64 5.66 4.30
CA LEU A 202 -12.76 7.12 4.26
C LEU A 202 -14.09 7.56 3.62
N ALA A 203 -14.45 7.00 2.47
CA ALA A 203 -15.69 7.35 1.77
C ALA A 203 -16.94 7.03 2.61
N LEU A 204 -16.97 5.88 3.28
CA LEU A 204 -18.06 5.48 4.16
C LEU A 204 -18.15 6.36 5.41
N ALA A 205 -17.02 6.65 6.05
CA ALA A 205 -16.98 7.53 7.22
C ALA A 205 -17.52 8.93 6.88
N LEU A 206 -17.07 9.52 5.77
CA LEU A 206 -17.58 10.80 5.28
C LEU A 206 -19.08 10.72 4.93
N ARG A 207 -19.51 9.60 4.31
CA ARG A 207 -20.93 9.40 3.99
C ARG A 207 -21.79 9.36 5.25
N ILE A 208 -21.41 8.59 6.26
CA ILE A 208 -22.11 8.51 7.55
C ILE A 208 -22.13 9.87 8.25
N GLY A 209 -20.99 10.57 8.28
CA GLY A 209 -20.88 11.87 8.97
C GLY A 209 -21.69 12.98 8.30
N PHE A 210 -21.74 13.03 6.97
CA PHE A 210 -22.26 14.18 6.22
C PHE A 210 -23.58 13.93 5.49
N MET A 211 -24.00 12.69 5.32
CA MET A 211 -25.28 12.33 4.65
C MET A 211 -26.23 11.67 5.63
N ALA A 212 -27.51 11.56 5.26
CA ALA A 212 -28.45 10.75 6.03
C ALA A 212 -28.01 9.28 6.04
N PRO A 213 -27.90 8.64 7.21
CA PRO A 213 -27.51 7.23 7.30
C PRO A 213 -28.51 6.35 6.56
N GLN A 214 -28.01 5.40 5.78
CA GLN A 214 -28.78 4.36 5.09
C GLN A 214 -28.36 3.00 5.65
N ARG A 215 -29.26 2.05 5.76
CA ARG A 215 -28.99 0.71 6.29
C ARG A 215 -27.77 0.08 5.59
N ALA A 216 -27.72 0.15 4.26
CA ALA A 216 -26.61 -0.40 3.49
C ALA A 216 -25.25 0.26 3.83
N SER A 217 -25.20 1.60 3.94
CA SER A 217 -23.97 2.29 4.32
C SER A 217 -23.57 2.03 5.78
N THR A 218 -24.52 1.85 6.67
CA THR A 218 -24.27 1.46 8.08
C THR A 218 -23.61 0.08 8.15
N VAL A 219 -24.21 -0.92 7.51
CA VAL A 219 -23.65 -2.28 7.46
C VAL A 219 -22.26 -2.26 6.79
N ALA A 220 -22.13 -1.58 5.66
CA ALA A 220 -20.84 -1.45 4.99
C ALA A 220 -19.76 -0.82 5.88
N THR A 221 -20.11 0.18 6.70
CA THR A 221 -19.18 0.81 7.65
C THR A 221 -18.74 -0.15 8.74
N LEU A 222 -19.68 -0.93 9.32
CA LEU A 222 -19.41 -1.93 10.35
C LEU A 222 -18.54 -3.10 9.82
N VAL A 223 -18.62 -3.42 8.53
CA VAL A 223 -17.77 -4.44 7.88
C VAL A 223 -16.41 -3.86 7.49
N THR A 224 -16.39 -2.64 6.95
CA THR A 224 -15.14 -2.06 6.41
C THR A 224 -14.17 -1.64 7.52
N ALA A 225 -14.65 -1.19 8.68
CA ALA A 225 -13.78 -0.80 9.80
C ALA A 225 -12.92 -1.98 10.33
N PRO A 226 -13.45 -3.19 10.58
CA PRO A 226 -12.64 -4.38 10.86
C PRO A 226 -11.66 -4.73 9.73
N LEU A 227 -12.08 -4.67 8.47
CA LEU A 227 -11.18 -4.94 7.34
C LEU A 227 -10.03 -3.93 7.30
N LEU A 228 -10.29 -2.65 7.56
CA LEU A 228 -9.27 -1.61 7.61
C LEU A 228 -8.32 -1.82 8.79
N ALA A 229 -8.84 -2.19 9.96
CA ALA A 229 -8.01 -2.50 11.13
C ALA A 229 -7.12 -3.73 10.89
N LEU A 230 -7.67 -4.81 10.30
CA LEU A 230 -6.93 -6.01 9.92
C LEU A 230 -5.95 -5.73 8.77
N ALA A 231 -6.23 -4.75 7.93
CA ALA A 231 -5.33 -4.34 6.86
C ALA A 231 -4.00 -3.80 7.43
N LYS A 232 -4.06 -2.73 8.17
CA LYS A 232 -3.02 -2.22 9.08
C LYS A 232 -3.75 -1.35 10.10
N GLY A 233 -3.73 -1.71 11.38
CA GLY A 233 -4.46 -1.01 12.44
C GLY A 233 -4.21 0.49 12.50
N VAL A 234 -3.05 0.93 12.04
CA VAL A 234 -2.66 2.35 11.96
C VAL A 234 -3.55 3.19 11.03
N TYR A 235 -4.31 2.60 10.10
CA TYR A 235 -5.21 3.36 9.22
C TYR A 235 -6.63 3.50 9.78
N LEU A 236 -6.97 2.82 10.87
CA LEU A 236 -8.30 2.90 11.47
C LEU A 236 -8.72 4.34 11.82
N PRO A 237 -7.83 5.26 12.27
CA PRO A 237 -8.16 6.65 12.52
C PRO A 237 -8.74 7.42 11.31
N LEU A 238 -8.50 6.96 10.06
CA LEU A 238 -9.12 7.57 8.87
C LEU A 238 -10.65 7.60 8.95
N MET A 239 -11.26 6.63 9.65
CA MET A 239 -12.70 6.61 9.87
C MET A 239 -13.19 7.81 10.71
N ALA A 240 -12.34 8.38 11.57
CA ALA A 240 -12.66 9.56 12.35
C ALA A 240 -12.87 10.83 11.48
N ALA A 241 -12.52 10.79 10.19
CA ALA A 241 -12.81 11.87 9.24
C ALA A 241 -14.30 12.21 9.11
N GLY A 242 -15.17 11.23 9.38
CA GLY A 242 -16.62 11.42 9.41
C GLY A 242 -17.18 12.02 10.70
N LEU A 243 -16.39 12.13 11.77
CA LEU A 243 -16.84 12.73 13.03
C LEU A 243 -17.10 14.23 12.87
N ARG A 244 -18.15 14.68 13.52
CA ARG A 244 -18.60 16.09 13.49
C ARG A 244 -18.78 16.64 14.90
N CYS A 245 -18.74 17.95 15.03
CA CYS A 245 -19.08 18.62 16.29
C CYS A 245 -20.41 18.07 16.83
N PRO A 246 -20.50 17.76 18.15
CA PRO A 246 -21.68 17.17 18.75
C PRO A 246 -22.92 18.04 18.53
N SER A 247 -23.97 17.42 18.01
CA SER A 247 -25.33 17.97 17.88
C SER A 247 -26.30 16.77 17.94
N ARG A 248 -27.57 17.00 18.19
CA ARG A 248 -28.56 15.91 18.20
C ARG A 248 -28.51 15.08 16.91
N ALA A 249 -28.31 15.71 15.77
CA ALA A 249 -28.24 15.03 14.46
C ALA A 249 -26.92 14.28 14.25
N SER A 250 -25.81 14.69 14.87
CA SER A 250 -24.48 14.07 14.69
C SER A 250 -24.17 12.99 15.73
N LEU A 251 -24.84 12.99 16.91
CA LEU A 251 -24.55 12.04 17.99
C LEU A 251 -24.65 10.58 17.54
N LEU A 252 -25.77 10.18 16.92
CA LEU A 252 -25.95 8.81 16.44
C LEU A 252 -24.95 8.43 15.34
N ARG A 253 -24.61 9.37 14.47
CA ARG A 253 -23.61 9.16 13.39
C ARG A 253 -22.23 9.00 13.97
N ASN A 254 -21.83 9.86 14.91
CA ASN A 254 -20.57 9.75 15.62
C ASN A 254 -20.49 8.44 16.42
N ALA A 255 -21.56 8.06 17.12
CA ALA A 255 -21.64 6.79 17.85
C ALA A 255 -21.44 5.60 16.91
N LEU A 256 -22.07 5.59 15.73
CA LEU A 256 -21.90 4.52 14.74
C LEU A 256 -20.44 4.43 14.25
N ILE A 257 -19.80 5.56 13.92
CA ILE A 257 -18.41 5.58 13.48
C ILE A 257 -17.50 5.06 14.60
N LEU A 258 -17.67 5.55 15.82
CA LEU A 258 -16.87 5.13 16.97
C LEU A 258 -17.10 3.64 17.32
N SER A 259 -18.32 3.15 17.23
CA SER A 259 -18.64 1.72 17.43
C SER A 259 -17.98 0.85 16.35
N ALA A 260 -17.99 1.30 15.09
CA ALA A 260 -17.31 0.59 14.00
C ALA A 260 -15.79 0.56 14.21
N MET A 261 -15.18 1.68 14.63
CA MET A 261 -13.75 1.77 14.97
C MET A 261 -13.42 0.86 16.16
N LEU A 262 -14.24 0.87 17.21
CA LEU A 262 -14.05 -0.01 18.37
C LEU A 262 -14.13 -1.49 17.96
N LEU A 263 -15.13 -1.86 17.16
CA LEU A 263 -15.25 -3.22 16.62
C LEU A 263 -14.00 -3.62 15.83
N GLY A 264 -13.52 -2.73 14.96
CA GLY A 264 -12.27 -2.93 14.22
C GLY A 264 -11.05 -3.12 15.13
N ALA A 265 -10.90 -2.27 16.15
CA ALA A 265 -9.81 -2.35 17.11
C ALA A 265 -9.84 -3.66 17.92
N VAL A 266 -11.02 -4.10 18.36
CA VAL A 266 -11.21 -5.38 19.09
C VAL A 266 -10.83 -6.57 18.19
N ILE A 267 -11.33 -6.62 16.96
CA ILE A 267 -11.00 -7.69 16.01
C ILE A 267 -9.51 -7.72 15.70
N PHE A 268 -8.88 -6.56 15.51
CA PHE A 268 -7.43 -6.45 15.32
C PHE A 268 -6.65 -6.96 16.55
N ALA A 269 -7.05 -6.59 17.76
CA ALA A 269 -6.40 -7.06 18.98
C ALA A 269 -6.52 -8.59 19.15
N VAL A 270 -7.69 -9.17 18.83
CA VAL A 270 -7.89 -10.63 18.82
C VAL A 270 -6.96 -11.29 17.80
N TRP A 271 -6.86 -10.74 16.59
CA TRP A 271 -5.95 -11.24 15.57
C TRP A 271 -4.48 -11.18 16.02
N MET A 272 -4.05 -10.05 16.56
CA MET A 272 -2.66 -9.88 17.06
C MET A 272 -2.36 -10.86 18.19
N LYS A 273 -3.29 -11.12 19.09
CA LYS A 273 -3.16 -12.14 20.14
C LYS A 273 -3.02 -13.55 19.56
N ALA A 274 -3.81 -13.88 18.55
CA ALA A 274 -3.75 -15.20 17.89
C ALA A 274 -2.41 -15.44 17.16
N ASN A 275 -1.73 -14.37 16.70
CA ASN A 275 -0.44 -14.43 15.99
C ASN A 275 0.75 -13.98 16.86
N GLY A 276 0.60 -13.86 18.17
CA GLY A 276 1.64 -13.38 19.08
C GLY A 276 2.94 -14.18 19.02
N GLY A 277 2.86 -15.49 18.79
CA GLY A 277 4.04 -16.36 18.63
C GLY A 277 4.92 -15.98 17.44
N SER A 278 4.31 -15.72 16.27
CA SER A 278 5.05 -15.26 15.08
C SER A 278 5.75 -13.92 15.31
N GLN A 279 5.07 -13.01 15.98
CA GLN A 279 5.61 -11.68 16.25
C GLN A 279 6.77 -11.73 17.28
N ALA A 280 6.66 -12.59 18.31
CA ALA A 280 7.70 -12.76 19.29
C ALA A 280 9.01 -13.35 18.70
N LEU A 281 8.90 -14.17 17.65
CA LEU A 281 10.05 -14.80 17.00
C LEU A 281 10.62 -13.96 15.83
N TYR A 282 9.90 -12.98 15.33
CA TYR A 282 10.30 -12.22 14.14
C TYR A 282 11.71 -11.62 14.27
N HIS A 283 12.04 -11.04 15.40
CA HIS A 283 13.37 -10.45 15.66
C HIS A 283 14.52 -11.49 15.70
N ILE A 284 14.22 -12.76 16.01
CA ILE A 284 15.20 -13.85 15.98
C ILE A 284 15.40 -14.32 14.54
N THR A 285 14.32 -14.52 13.82
CA THR A 285 14.33 -15.02 12.45
C THR A 285 14.97 -14.03 11.49
N SER A 286 14.67 -12.74 11.60
CA SER A 286 15.28 -11.70 10.76
C SER A 286 16.80 -11.60 10.91
N ARG A 287 17.34 -11.87 12.10
CA ARG A 287 18.81 -11.96 12.31
C ARG A 287 19.44 -13.14 11.59
N LYS A 288 18.74 -14.29 11.51
CA LYS A 288 19.26 -15.53 10.92
C LYS A 288 19.18 -15.54 9.40
N THR A 289 18.17 -14.92 8.84
CA THR A 289 17.97 -14.83 7.38
C THR A 289 18.86 -13.79 6.73
N GLY A 290 19.70 -13.08 7.48
CA GLY A 290 20.61 -12.07 6.96
C GLY A 290 19.86 -10.81 6.47
N GLU A 291 18.61 -10.63 6.90
CA GLU A 291 17.90 -9.39 6.61
C GLU A 291 18.61 -8.20 7.27
N SER A 292 18.79 -7.13 6.51
CA SER A 292 19.45 -5.90 6.97
C SER A 292 18.71 -5.17 8.11
N VAL A 293 17.50 -5.63 8.41
CA VAL A 293 16.63 -5.04 9.43
C VAL A 293 16.82 -5.77 10.76
N LEU A 294 17.67 -5.23 11.63
CA LEU A 294 17.78 -5.67 13.02
C LEU A 294 16.57 -5.15 13.80
N THR A 295 15.61 -6.02 14.08
CA THR A 295 14.43 -5.66 14.87
C THR A 295 14.65 -5.97 16.36
N ALA A 296 13.90 -5.28 17.22
CA ALA A 296 13.91 -5.49 18.66
C ALA A 296 12.59 -6.11 19.14
N PRO A 297 12.57 -6.82 20.29
CA PRO A 297 11.32 -7.21 20.92
C PRO A 297 10.45 -6.00 21.21
N LEU A 298 9.16 -6.07 20.80
CA LEU A 298 8.19 -4.97 20.92
C LEU A 298 8.17 -4.34 22.33
N ALA A 299 8.18 -5.16 23.38
CA ALA A 299 8.15 -4.69 24.76
C ALA A 299 9.39 -3.87 25.15
N GLN A 300 10.57 -4.25 24.64
CA GLN A 300 11.81 -3.52 24.91
C GLN A 300 11.82 -2.17 24.19
N GLN A 301 11.37 -2.13 22.93
CA GLN A 301 11.29 -0.89 22.15
C GLN A 301 10.24 0.07 22.75
N LEU A 302 9.12 -0.47 23.24
CA LEU A 302 8.12 0.34 23.95
C LEU A 302 8.69 0.90 25.26
N ALA A 303 9.50 0.14 25.99
CA ALA A 303 10.16 0.63 27.21
C ALA A 303 11.11 1.80 26.92
N VAL A 304 11.82 1.80 25.78
CA VAL A 304 12.66 2.93 25.34
C VAL A 304 11.80 4.18 25.13
N ILE A 305 10.65 4.08 24.46
CA ILE A 305 9.73 5.20 24.26
C ILE A 305 9.23 5.75 25.61
N LEU A 306 8.83 4.86 26.51
CA LEU A 306 8.27 5.24 27.82
C LEU A 306 9.33 5.83 28.78
N ALA A 307 10.60 5.44 28.64
CA ALA A 307 11.70 5.97 29.43
C ALA A 307 12.04 7.43 29.06
N ASP A 308 11.95 7.80 27.77
CA ASP A 308 12.18 9.18 27.29
C ASP A 308 11.18 9.55 26.16
N PRO A 309 9.93 9.89 26.49
CA PRO A 309 8.95 10.30 25.50
C PRO A 309 9.34 11.56 24.71
N ALA A 310 10.07 12.49 25.33
CA ALA A 310 10.54 13.71 24.68
C ALA A 310 11.68 13.41 23.69
N GLY A 311 12.60 12.51 24.03
CA GLY A 311 13.60 11.98 23.12
C GLY A 311 12.98 11.28 21.93
N TYR A 312 11.98 10.44 22.19
CA TYR A 312 11.24 9.75 21.13
C TYR A 312 10.52 10.74 20.19
N ALA A 313 9.89 11.80 20.72
CA ALA A 313 9.26 12.84 19.88
C ALA A 313 10.29 13.54 18.97
N ARG A 314 11.52 13.76 19.44
CA ARG A 314 12.63 14.29 18.64
C ARG A 314 13.05 13.31 17.53
N ILE A 315 13.15 12.01 17.85
CA ILE A 315 13.45 10.94 16.87
C ILE A 315 12.40 10.91 15.76
N LEU A 316 11.09 10.98 16.10
CA LEU A 316 10.03 11.04 15.10
C LEU A 316 10.16 12.30 14.21
N ALA A 317 10.35 13.44 14.81
CA ALA A 317 10.43 14.70 14.08
C ALA A 317 11.64 14.73 13.13
N SER A 318 12.83 14.35 13.61
CA SER A 318 14.04 14.29 12.78
C SER A 318 13.89 13.28 11.63
N SER A 319 13.40 12.07 11.93
CA SER A 319 13.19 11.01 10.93
C SER A 319 12.22 11.46 9.82
N ILE A 320 11.11 12.10 10.16
CA ILE A 320 10.15 12.59 9.19
C ILE A 320 10.78 13.70 8.33
N VAL A 321 11.45 14.68 8.95
CA VAL A 321 12.05 15.81 8.22
C VAL A 321 13.14 15.34 7.27
N GLU A 322 14.05 14.50 7.74
CA GLU A 322 15.16 13.98 6.94
C GLU A 322 14.70 13.10 5.78
N ARG A 323 13.63 12.33 5.98
CA ARG A 323 13.10 11.40 4.98
C ARG A 323 11.98 11.97 4.12
N ALA A 324 11.45 13.16 4.43
CA ALA A 324 10.37 13.78 3.65
C ALA A 324 10.65 13.85 2.15
N PRO A 325 11.87 14.20 1.66
CA PRO A 325 12.17 14.18 0.24
C PRO A 325 12.05 12.79 -0.38
N VAL A 326 12.55 11.76 0.31
CA VAL A 326 12.48 10.37 -0.15
C VAL A 326 11.03 9.89 -0.17
N TYR A 327 10.24 10.19 0.86
CA TYR A 327 8.81 9.86 0.88
C TYR A 327 8.06 10.53 -0.26
N ALA A 328 8.35 11.79 -0.56
CA ALA A 328 7.73 12.51 -1.69
C ALA A 328 8.04 11.82 -3.03
N LEU A 329 9.29 11.43 -3.27
CA LEU A 329 9.69 10.68 -4.47
C LEU A 329 8.96 9.33 -4.55
N GLN A 330 8.86 8.60 -3.44
CA GLN A 330 8.19 7.30 -3.37
C GLN A 330 6.67 7.40 -3.52
N ILE A 331 6.04 8.48 -3.04
CA ILE A 331 4.60 8.74 -3.24
C ILE A 331 4.30 8.93 -4.73
N VAL A 332 5.15 9.64 -5.46
CA VAL A 332 4.94 9.90 -6.90
C VAL A 332 5.20 8.65 -7.72
N GLY A 333 6.40 8.07 -7.59
CA GLY A 333 6.79 6.88 -8.35
C GLY A 333 8.24 6.51 -8.11
N ARG A 334 8.45 5.35 -7.48
CA ARG A 334 9.75 4.72 -7.34
C ARG A 334 9.52 3.20 -7.39
N PHE A 335 10.09 2.53 -8.39
CA PHE A 335 9.79 1.13 -8.71
C PHE A 335 10.98 0.22 -8.46
N GLY A 336 10.82 -1.09 -8.67
CA GLY A 336 11.90 -2.07 -8.63
C GLY A 336 12.69 -2.02 -7.32
N TRP A 337 12.09 -2.40 -6.19
CA TRP A 337 12.72 -2.30 -4.86
C TRP A 337 13.21 -0.87 -4.53
N ASN A 338 12.49 0.13 -5.02
CA ASN A 338 12.83 1.56 -4.90
C ASN A 338 14.09 1.99 -5.68
N ALA A 339 14.60 1.20 -6.60
CA ALA A 339 15.81 1.52 -7.37
C ALA A 339 15.51 2.35 -8.63
N ILE A 340 14.34 2.18 -9.25
CA ILE A 340 13.95 2.90 -10.46
C ILE A 340 13.30 4.24 -10.09
N LEU A 341 14.00 5.33 -10.41
CA LEU A 341 13.50 6.70 -10.27
C LEU A 341 12.82 7.15 -11.57
N LEU A 342 11.76 7.91 -11.45
CA LEU A 342 11.14 8.58 -12.59
C LEU A 342 12.00 9.77 -13.07
N PRO A 343 11.93 10.13 -14.36
CA PRO A 343 12.54 11.37 -14.86
C PRO A 343 12.10 12.59 -14.06
N LEU A 344 12.98 13.57 -13.91
CA LEU A 344 12.75 14.76 -13.08
C LEU A 344 11.42 15.47 -13.38
N LEU A 345 10.99 15.48 -14.65
CA LEU A 345 9.72 16.07 -15.07
C LEU A 345 8.49 15.43 -14.41
N ALA A 346 8.56 14.18 -13.98
CA ALA A 346 7.44 13.48 -13.34
C ALA A 346 6.99 14.16 -12.03
N TYR A 347 7.91 14.72 -11.28
CA TYR A 347 7.61 15.30 -9.96
C TYR A 347 6.83 16.61 -10.04
N PRO A 348 7.22 17.63 -10.85
CA PRO A 348 6.38 18.81 -11.05
C PRO A 348 5.05 18.49 -11.72
N LEU A 349 4.97 17.48 -12.61
CA LEU A 349 3.71 17.00 -13.16
C LEU A 349 2.80 16.40 -12.07
N ALA A 350 3.34 15.64 -11.13
CA ALA A 350 2.58 15.12 -10.00
C ALA A 350 2.04 16.25 -9.11
N LEU A 351 2.86 17.27 -8.83
CA LEU A 351 2.41 18.46 -8.08
C LEU A 351 1.32 19.22 -8.83
N LEU A 352 1.46 19.41 -10.15
CA LEU A 352 0.43 20.03 -11.00
C LEU A 352 -0.86 19.22 -10.97
N MET A 353 -0.77 17.89 -11.08
CA MET A 353 -1.92 16.97 -11.03
C MET A 353 -2.64 17.05 -9.68
N LEU A 354 -1.92 16.89 -8.57
CA LEU A 354 -2.49 16.92 -7.22
C LEU A 354 -3.04 18.31 -6.87
N GLY A 355 -2.33 19.38 -7.19
CA GLY A 355 -2.80 20.76 -7.03
C GLY A 355 -4.06 21.02 -7.84
N SER A 356 -4.13 20.52 -9.08
CA SER A 356 -5.32 20.61 -9.93
C SER A 356 -6.47 19.74 -9.39
N ALA A 357 -6.19 18.59 -8.79
CA ALA A 357 -7.19 17.80 -8.07
C ALA A 357 -7.80 18.58 -6.91
N VAL A 358 -6.99 19.25 -6.09
CA VAL A 358 -7.45 20.16 -5.04
C VAL A 358 -8.32 21.28 -5.63
N LEU A 359 -7.84 21.97 -6.65
CA LEU A 359 -8.54 23.09 -7.29
C LEU A 359 -9.80 22.68 -8.05
N SER A 360 -10.04 21.39 -8.25
CA SER A 360 -11.29 20.87 -8.82
C SER A 360 -12.49 21.00 -7.87
N GLY A 361 -12.26 21.39 -6.63
CA GLY A 361 -13.26 21.72 -5.62
C GLY A 361 -14.04 20.52 -5.08
N SER A 362 -14.51 20.67 -3.84
CA SER A 362 -15.32 19.64 -3.17
C SER A 362 -16.83 19.74 -3.47
N GLY A 363 -17.31 20.88 -3.95
CA GLY A 363 -18.74 21.19 -4.08
C GLY A 363 -19.43 21.58 -2.76
N VAL A 364 -18.69 21.56 -1.65
CA VAL A 364 -19.20 21.83 -0.29
C VAL A 364 -18.24 22.78 0.43
N ARG A 365 -18.80 23.73 1.18
CA ARG A 365 -17.98 24.62 2.05
C ARG A 365 -17.75 23.94 3.41
N PHE A 366 -16.48 23.77 3.77
CA PHE A 366 -16.07 23.28 5.08
C PHE A 366 -15.44 24.42 5.88
N GLY A 367 -15.82 24.54 7.15
CA GLY A 367 -15.19 25.46 8.10
C GLY A 367 -13.74 25.05 8.39
N LEU A 368 -12.94 26.02 8.88
CA LEU A 368 -11.53 25.79 9.24
C LEU A 368 -11.37 24.63 10.23
N GLY A 369 -12.24 24.54 11.25
CA GLY A 369 -12.18 23.46 12.25
C GLY A 369 -12.30 22.06 11.64
N GLN A 370 -13.18 21.86 10.62
CA GLN A 370 -13.31 20.57 9.94
C GLN A 370 -12.07 20.24 9.11
N ARG A 371 -11.48 21.23 8.45
CA ARG A 371 -10.26 21.08 7.65
C ARG A 371 -9.07 20.73 8.54
N LEU A 372 -8.89 21.45 9.65
CA LEU A 372 -7.85 21.17 10.64
C LEU A 372 -8.03 19.79 11.28
N TRP A 373 -9.27 19.37 11.54
CA TRP A 373 -9.57 18.02 12.01
C TRP A 373 -9.10 16.94 11.04
N TRP A 374 -9.37 17.08 9.74
CA TRP A 374 -8.90 16.14 8.71
C TRP A 374 -7.37 16.11 8.59
N LEU A 375 -6.72 17.28 8.66
CA LEU A 375 -5.25 17.35 8.67
C LEU A 375 -4.67 16.73 9.94
N ALA A 376 -5.30 16.92 11.10
CA ALA A 376 -4.88 16.30 12.36
C ALA A 376 -5.00 14.77 12.30
N ILE A 377 -6.07 14.22 11.70
CA ILE A 377 -6.20 12.78 11.47
C ILE A 377 -5.09 12.27 10.55
N ALA A 378 -4.85 12.94 9.43
CA ALA A 378 -3.81 12.53 8.49
C ALA A 378 -2.42 12.56 9.14
N LEU A 379 -2.08 13.63 9.86
CA LEU A 379 -0.83 13.75 10.61
C LEU A 379 -0.73 12.69 11.72
N GLY A 380 -1.76 12.53 12.54
CA GLY A 380 -1.79 11.51 13.60
C GLY A 380 -1.62 10.11 13.05
N THR A 381 -2.24 9.80 11.90
CA THR A 381 -2.08 8.51 11.22
C THR A 381 -0.65 8.35 10.68
N ALA A 382 -0.04 9.39 10.13
CA ALA A 382 1.35 9.37 9.68
C ALA A 382 2.31 9.10 10.86
N LEU A 383 2.09 9.77 12.00
CA LEU A 383 2.87 9.52 13.23
C LEU A 383 2.67 8.09 13.75
N LEU A 384 1.47 7.53 13.65
CA LEU A 384 1.21 6.12 14.02
C LEU A 384 1.94 5.15 13.07
N ILE A 385 2.05 5.45 11.78
CA ILE A 385 2.84 4.65 10.83
C ILE A 385 4.31 4.64 11.25
N GLU A 386 4.89 5.81 11.49
CA GLU A 386 6.28 5.93 11.94
C GLU A 386 6.50 5.21 13.28
N THR A 387 5.57 5.37 14.22
CA THR A 387 5.65 4.69 15.53
C THR A 387 5.57 3.17 15.37
N ALA A 388 4.67 2.66 14.51
CA ALA A 388 4.59 1.23 14.24
C ALA A 388 5.91 0.69 13.65
N MET A 389 6.53 1.43 12.73
CA MET A 389 7.83 1.05 12.15
C MET A 389 8.96 1.15 13.17
N TYR A 390 8.96 2.15 14.05
CA TYR A 390 9.90 2.23 15.15
C TYR A 390 9.80 1.01 16.08
N LEU A 391 8.57 0.60 16.42
CA LEU A 391 8.30 -0.52 17.30
C LEU A 391 8.63 -1.90 16.69
N THR A 392 8.49 -2.06 15.37
CA THR A 392 8.52 -3.40 14.74
C THR A 392 9.64 -3.58 13.71
N GLY A 393 10.19 -2.51 13.17
CA GLY A 393 11.15 -2.55 12.06
C GLY A 393 12.44 -1.76 12.31
N THR A 394 12.69 -1.30 13.55
CA THR A 394 13.84 -0.45 13.89
C THR A 394 14.71 -1.13 14.97
N PRO A 395 16.05 -1.02 14.91
CA PRO A 395 16.92 -1.52 15.96
C PRO A 395 16.60 -0.93 17.33
N LEU A 396 16.89 -1.70 18.40
CA LEU A 396 16.60 -1.27 19.77
C LEU A 396 17.31 0.05 20.10
N GLY A 397 16.52 1.05 20.51
CA GLY A 397 17.02 2.34 20.95
C GLY A 397 17.68 3.19 19.86
N ALA A 398 17.44 2.89 18.58
CA ALA A 398 17.96 3.70 17.48
C ALA A 398 17.42 5.14 17.54
N ASP A 399 18.23 6.08 17.09
CA ASP A 399 17.92 7.52 17.03
C ASP A 399 17.21 7.95 15.72
N TYR A 400 16.72 6.97 14.96
CA TYR A 400 15.97 7.14 13.71
C TYR A 400 14.89 6.06 13.58
N VAL A 401 13.91 6.30 12.68
CA VAL A 401 12.91 5.31 12.31
C VAL A 401 13.34 4.61 11.02
N GLN A 402 13.37 3.27 11.00
CA GLN A 402 13.76 2.48 9.84
C GLN A 402 12.53 1.89 9.13
N GLY A 403 12.65 1.69 7.81
CA GLY A 403 11.71 0.89 7.01
C GLY A 403 10.43 1.59 6.57
N THR A 404 10.15 2.82 7.00
CA THR A 404 9.00 3.58 6.51
C THR A 404 9.20 3.96 5.04
N GLN A 405 8.15 3.76 4.24
CA GLN A 405 8.16 4.04 2.81
C GLN A 405 7.01 4.98 2.43
N GLY A 406 7.23 5.84 1.43
CA GLY A 406 6.23 6.82 0.96
C GLY A 406 4.90 6.20 0.54
N ARG A 407 4.89 4.95 0.04
CA ARG A 407 3.67 4.22 -0.31
C ARG A 407 2.69 4.05 0.87
N TYR A 408 3.19 4.04 2.11
CA TYR A 408 2.34 3.91 3.30
C TYR A 408 1.48 5.15 3.55
N PHE A 409 1.81 6.29 2.96
CA PHE A 409 1.02 7.52 3.08
C PHE A 409 -0.07 7.68 2.01
N LEU A 410 -0.15 6.78 1.00
CA LEU A 410 -1.17 6.85 -0.04
C LEU A 410 -2.61 6.82 0.50
N PRO A 411 -2.98 5.97 1.50
CA PRO A 411 -4.34 5.99 2.06
C PRO A 411 -4.74 7.31 2.73
N LEU A 412 -3.75 8.12 3.17
CA LEU A 412 -3.98 9.40 3.85
C LEU A 412 -4.17 10.54 2.85
N LEU A 413 -3.57 10.43 1.67
CA LEU A 413 -3.49 11.52 0.72
C LEU A 413 -4.87 12.05 0.27
N PRO A 414 -5.91 11.22 0.03
CA PRO A 414 -7.24 11.74 -0.29
C PRO A 414 -7.80 12.65 0.81
N LEU A 415 -7.55 12.34 2.09
CA LEU A 415 -8.02 13.15 3.20
C LEU A 415 -7.30 14.51 3.25
N VAL A 416 -5.99 14.53 2.99
CA VAL A 416 -5.20 15.77 2.88
C VAL A 416 -5.72 16.62 1.72
N LEU A 417 -5.93 16.03 0.54
CA LEU A 417 -6.47 16.75 -0.61
C LEU A 417 -7.86 17.34 -0.31
N LEU A 418 -8.75 16.57 0.32
CA LEU A 418 -10.09 17.03 0.73
C LEU A 418 -10.02 18.22 1.69
N ALA A 419 -9.09 18.19 2.66
CA ALA A 419 -8.91 19.28 3.60
C ALA A 419 -8.51 20.60 2.91
N LEU A 420 -7.78 20.51 1.80
CA LEU A 420 -7.29 21.64 1.02
C LEU A 420 -8.29 22.12 -0.05
N MET A 421 -9.27 21.29 -0.46
CA MET A 421 -10.20 21.60 -1.55
C MET A 421 -11.03 22.86 -1.25
N PRO A 422 -11.13 23.85 -2.18
CA PRO A 422 -12.12 24.91 -2.10
C PRO A 422 -13.54 24.33 -2.35
N ALA A 423 -14.57 25.11 -1.99
CA ALA A 423 -15.95 24.73 -2.30
C ALA A 423 -16.21 24.74 -3.80
N ASN A 424 -15.80 25.81 -4.46
CA ASN A 424 -16.04 26.03 -5.90
C ASN A 424 -14.84 25.53 -6.72
N PRO A 425 -15.09 24.81 -7.82
CA PRO A 425 -14.02 24.38 -8.70
C PRO A 425 -13.43 25.57 -9.47
N LEU A 426 -12.10 25.57 -9.61
CA LEU A 426 -11.44 26.44 -10.56
C LEU A 426 -11.70 25.97 -11.99
N ARG A 427 -11.95 26.93 -12.89
CA ARG A 427 -12.18 26.62 -14.32
C ARG A 427 -11.00 25.82 -14.89
N ARG A 428 -11.30 24.73 -15.59
CA ARG A 428 -10.32 23.80 -16.21
C ARG A 428 -9.45 22.97 -15.24
N ALA A 429 -9.55 23.13 -13.91
CA ALA A 429 -8.74 22.35 -12.98
C ALA A 429 -8.86 20.83 -13.22
N ARG A 430 -10.05 20.32 -13.46
CA ARG A 430 -10.26 18.89 -13.78
C ARG A 430 -9.53 18.45 -15.04
N LEU A 431 -9.53 19.28 -16.10
CA LEU A 431 -8.83 18.99 -17.35
C LEU A 431 -7.30 18.96 -17.13
N LEU A 432 -6.78 19.92 -16.37
CA LEU A 432 -5.35 19.95 -16.00
C LEU A 432 -4.97 18.74 -15.17
N CYS A 433 -5.78 18.36 -14.21
CA CYS A 433 -5.55 17.15 -13.41
C CYS A 433 -5.49 15.91 -14.30
N VAL A 434 -6.44 15.74 -15.20
CA VAL A 434 -6.48 14.60 -16.14
C VAL A 434 -5.28 14.62 -17.08
N GLY A 435 -4.99 15.74 -17.71
CA GLY A 435 -3.86 15.87 -18.65
C GLY A 435 -2.52 15.56 -17.98
N ALA A 436 -2.24 16.22 -16.85
CA ALA A 436 -1.01 15.98 -16.11
C ALA A 436 -0.90 14.53 -15.59
N GLY A 437 -2.02 13.96 -15.12
CA GLY A 437 -2.05 12.57 -14.64
C GLY A 437 -1.82 11.54 -15.75
N LEU A 438 -2.44 11.71 -16.91
CA LEU A 438 -2.22 10.84 -18.08
C LEU A 438 -0.76 10.90 -18.55
N THR A 439 -0.20 12.11 -18.66
CA THR A 439 1.21 12.30 -19.02
C THR A 439 2.13 11.63 -18.01
N LEU A 440 1.84 11.80 -16.71
CA LEU A 440 2.62 11.18 -15.64
C LEU A 440 2.57 9.64 -15.70
N LEU A 441 1.40 9.04 -15.94
CA LEU A 441 1.27 7.59 -16.10
C LEU A 441 2.03 7.08 -17.33
N ILE A 442 1.99 7.79 -18.46
CA ILE A 442 2.74 7.42 -19.66
C ILE A 442 4.24 7.44 -19.37
N ILE A 443 4.75 8.51 -18.76
CA ILE A 443 6.17 8.61 -18.36
C ILE A 443 6.55 7.44 -17.45
N ALA A 444 5.72 7.12 -16.47
CA ALA A 444 5.98 6.04 -15.52
C ALA A 444 6.00 4.65 -16.19
N MET A 445 5.04 4.38 -17.06
CA MET A 445 4.99 3.12 -17.82
C MET A 445 6.20 2.97 -18.76
N LEU A 446 6.57 4.03 -19.47
CA LEU A 446 7.75 4.02 -20.34
C LEU A 446 9.04 3.85 -19.54
N SER A 447 9.17 4.51 -18.40
CA SER A 447 10.34 4.37 -17.52
C SER A 447 10.47 2.96 -16.94
N ALA A 448 9.36 2.33 -16.55
CA ALA A 448 9.35 0.95 -16.07
C ALA A 448 9.69 -0.03 -17.20
N TRP A 449 9.10 0.16 -18.39
CA TRP A 449 9.42 -0.66 -19.56
C TRP A 449 10.90 -0.58 -19.92
N ASP A 450 11.44 0.64 -20.04
CA ASP A 450 12.83 0.89 -20.37
C ASP A 450 13.77 0.22 -19.35
N SER A 451 13.50 0.42 -18.06
CA SER A 451 14.33 -0.13 -16.99
C SER A 451 14.30 -1.65 -16.93
N PHE A 452 13.12 -2.29 -17.02
CA PHE A 452 13.00 -3.72 -16.86
C PHE A 452 13.34 -4.51 -18.14
N TRP A 453 12.99 -4.00 -19.33
CA TRP A 453 12.99 -4.80 -20.56
C TRP A 453 14.01 -4.35 -21.60
N VAL A 454 14.35 -3.06 -21.66
CA VAL A 454 15.35 -2.56 -22.63
C VAL A 454 16.74 -2.67 -22.05
N HIS A 455 16.95 -2.24 -20.80
CA HIS A 455 18.27 -2.21 -20.18
C HIS A 455 18.55 -3.43 -19.31
N GLY A 456 17.54 -4.25 -19.05
CA GLY A 456 17.62 -5.32 -18.07
C GLY A 456 18.08 -4.73 -16.74
N PHE A 457 17.25 -4.68 -15.76
CA PHE A 457 17.51 -4.07 -14.47
C PHE A 457 18.86 -4.50 -13.90
N VAL A 458 19.85 -3.61 -13.93
CA VAL A 458 21.20 -3.86 -13.42
C VAL A 458 21.53 -2.81 -12.39
N THR A 459 21.85 -3.22 -11.19
CA THR A 459 22.33 -2.31 -10.16
C THR A 459 23.60 -2.81 -9.52
N ALA A 460 24.74 -2.76 -10.16
CA ALA A 460 25.99 -2.76 -9.39
C ALA A 460 26.17 -1.43 -8.63
N ASP A 461 25.57 -0.34 -9.14
CA ASP A 461 25.66 1.02 -8.58
C ASP A 461 24.28 1.65 -8.32
N GLY A 462 23.21 0.86 -8.26
CA GLY A 462 21.87 1.31 -7.90
C GLY A 462 21.16 2.20 -8.91
N MET A 463 21.64 2.34 -10.17
CA MET A 463 21.02 3.22 -11.14
C MET A 463 20.99 2.66 -12.54
N PRO A 464 19.85 2.78 -13.24
CA PRO A 464 19.83 2.58 -14.68
C PRO A 464 20.74 3.62 -15.37
N PRO A 465 21.42 3.25 -16.47
CA PRO A 465 22.40 4.13 -17.17
C PRO A 465 21.84 5.48 -17.61
N HIS A 466 20.52 5.63 -17.74
CA HIS A 466 19.87 6.88 -18.15
C HIS A 466 19.60 7.87 -17.03
N SER A 467 19.84 7.55 -15.79
CA SER A 467 19.63 8.47 -14.66
C SER A 467 20.86 9.34 -14.36
N SER A 468 21.61 9.77 -15.38
CA SER A 468 22.61 10.84 -15.19
C SER A 468 22.00 12.08 -14.51
N ILE A 469 20.71 12.33 -14.73
CA ILE A 469 19.93 13.36 -14.03
C ILE A 469 19.53 12.89 -12.61
N GLY A 470 19.27 11.59 -12.40
CA GLY A 470 19.03 11.03 -11.08
C GLY A 470 20.27 11.10 -10.17
N ARG A 471 21.49 10.95 -10.71
CA ARG A 471 22.72 11.08 -9.93
C ARG A 471 22.92 12.47 -9.34
N ALA A 472 22.48 13.52 -10.03
CA ALA A 472 22.59 14.91 -9.55
C ALA A 472 21.61 15.23 -8.38
N LEU A 473 20.59 14.38 -8.17
CA LEU A 473 19.57 14.56 -7.14
C LEU A 473 19.67 13.54 -6.00
N LEU A 474 20.64 12.64 -6.04
CA LEU A 474 20.89 11.75 -4.93
C LEU A 474 21.49 12.53 -3.78
N LEU A 475 20.64 12.88 -2.85
CA LEU A 475 21.03 13.02 -1.47
C LEU A 475 21.81 11.75 -1.07
N PRO A 476 22.88 11.87 -0.25
CA PRO A 476 23.65 10.73 0.18
C PRO A 476 22.71 9.62 0.63
N SER A 477 22.93 8.40 0.16
CA SER A 477 22.11 7.25 0.49
C SER A 477 21.87 7.22 2.00
N PRO A 478 20.61 7.30 2.45
CA PRO A 478 20.36 7.11 3.87
C PRO A 478 20.94 5.75 4.24
N ARG A 479 21.66 5.68 5.32
CA ARG A 479 22.09 4.40 5.90
C ARG A 479 20.82 3.60 6.17
N TRP A 480 20.60 2.56 5.36
CA TRP A 480 19.46 1.66 5.50
C TRP A 480 19.70 0.70 6.64
#